data_6718f729eb0896786a22d27da5af2ec6
#
_entry.id   6718f729eb0896786a22d27da5af2ec6
#
_cell.length_a   1.000
_cell.length_b   1.000
_cell.length_c   1.000
_cell.angle_alpha   90.00
_cell.angle_beta   90.00
_cell.angle_gamma   90.00
#
_symmetry.space_group_name_H-M   'P 1'
#
loop_
_entity.id
_entity.type
_entity.pdbx_description
1 polymer ?
#
loop_
_entity_poly.entity_id
_entity_poly.type
_entity_poly.pdbx_seq_one_letter_code
_entity_poly.pdbx_strand_id
1 'polypeptide(L)'
;MRTSPVLTLYALTIIFSNSFLHTKTVHVLDLNTYLDQVRSQNDEWKGSNLAAQGAMLRSEEGELLLSPSIFGEGSYTRNERETFTPSFQGRRTDTQLFSLGIGQQTTFGLNAKAGYVWGSTHIFGTDSNFVQTPSYWEGSPYIEMTQSLWRNFLGSEVKANQVLIHSQAMAIHYRELFKNKELLSDAEYTYWRLSLARENLMIQQDSIERSEKLRKWSEKQLNNNLVDKGEYFQTIASFESRRFEFQSAQHEEAQSARAFNTYRKIEKENVDETLENISELQIDKLTLPQKMPYREDVLETQELENAARAASIVGREKNRPRLELFGNMTLFGREERFESAYDESLTDKHPVYTVGIRLNAAIDFDNVSNVKQGYSYETTAADLRFRGKYFNQEQRWKDLNLRFKEAKIRWKTALAAEKAQKQKVDHERTKHTRGRTTVYQVLQFEQDYANTQLMRINSQVQVIDLFTELKTFGAKI
;
A
#
# COMPACT_ATOMS: atom_id res chain seq x y z
N MET A 1 13.19 7.45 82.83
CA MET A 1 14.48 6.99 83.41
C MET A 1 15.32 6.37 82.33
N ARG A 2 16.57 6.85 82.21
CA ARG A 2 17.75 6.35 81.45
C ARG A 2 17.63 6.44 79.93
N THR A 3 18.10 7.49 79.23
CA THR A 3 19.47 7.98 78.88
C THR A 3 20.26 7.07 77.96
N SER A 4 20.35 7.53 76.71
CA SER A 4 21.38 7.63 75.67
C SER A 4 22.67 6.80 75.76
N PRO A 5 23.52 6.72 74.73
CA PRO A 5 23.94 7.79 73.84
C PRO A 5 24.18 7.40 72.35
N VAL A 6 24.22 8.46 71.55
CA VAL A 6 24.76 8.72 70.23
C VAL A 6 26.16 8.13 69.99
N LEU A 7 26.35 7.50 68.85
CA LEU A 7 27.68 7.30 68.26
C LEU A 7 27.62 7.71 66.80
N THR A 8 28.19 8.87 66.50
CA THR A 8 28.42 9.47 65.17
C THR A 8 29.60 8.73 64.53
N LEU A 9 29.33 8.07 63.39
CA LEU A 9 30.39 7.53 62.55
C LEU A 9 30.47 8.40 61.28
N TYR A 10 31.59 9.15 61.18
CA TYR A 10 31.94 9.87 59.95
C TYR A 10 32.42 8.84 58.89
N ALA A 11 31.65 8.59 57.88
CA ALA A 11 32.07 7.86 56.67
C ALA A 11 32.62 8.84 55.64
N LEU A 12 33.92 8.79 55.44
CA LEU A 12 34.66 9.52 54.41
C LEU A 12 34.27 8.93 53.04
N THR A 13 33.41 9.59 52.27
CA THR A 13 33.05 9.19 50.90
C THR A 13 34.12 9.70 49.95
N ILE A 14 35.03 8.83 49.54
CA ILE A 14 35.95 9.06 48.42
C ILE A 14 35.16 9.00 47.14
N ILE A 15 34.92 10.16 46.51
CA ILE A 15 34.32 10.28 45.20
C ILE A 15 35.39 9.89 44.16
N PHE A 16 35.37 8.63 43.72
CA PHE A 16 36.03 8.24 42.48
C PHE A 16 35.18 8.80 41.32
N SER A 17 35.64 9.88 40.72
CA SER A 17 35.15 10.33 39.40
C SER A 17 35.59 9.30 38.35
N ASN A 18 34.75 8.31 38.09
CA ASN A 18 34.87 7.48 36.89
C ASN A 18 34.56 8.34 35.69
N SER A 19 35.61 8.87 35.08
CA SER A 19 35.54 9.37 33.70
C SER A 19 35.24 8.16 32.81
N PHE A 20 33.96 7.89 32.57
CA PHE A 20 33.54 7.01 31.46
C PHE A 20 34.02 7.64 30.17
N LEU A 21 35.18 7.21 29.69
CA LEU A 21 35.53 7.31 28.28
C LEU A 21 34.39 6.61 27.51
N HIS A 22 33.43 7.40 27.02
CA HIS A 22 32.51 6.96 26.00
C HIS A 22 33.34 6.66 24.74
N THR A 23 33.86 5.45 24.64
CA THR A 23 34.25 4.88 23.36
C THR A 23 32.97 4.84 22.56
N LYS A 24 32.80 5.81 21.62
CA LYS A 24 31.76 5.82 20.63
C LYS A 24 31.95 4.54 19.83
N THR A 25 31.23 3.47 20.21
CA THR A 25 31.16 2.27 19.39
C THR A 25 30.57 2.73 18.07
N VAL A 26 31.39 2.73 17.03
CA VAL A 26 30.95 3.05 15.68
C VAL A 26 29.95 1.97 15.30
N HIS A 27 28.67 2.28 15.45
CA HIS A 27 27.60 1.37 15.09
C HIS A 27 27.46 1.43 13.58
N VAL A 28 27.89 0.37 12.89
CA VAL A 28 27.67 0.24 11.45
C VAL A 28 26.20 -0.10 11.24
N LEU A 29 25.48 0.78 10.57
CA LEU A 29 24.09 0.54 10.19
C LEU A 29 24.09 -0.25 8.90
N ASP A 30 23.71 -1.53 8.96
CA ASP A 30 23.53 -2.38 7.78
C ASP A 30 22.21 -2.09 7.04
N LEU A 31 22.12 -2.50 5.78
CA LEU A 31 20.95 -2.25 4.94
C LEU A 31 19.66 -2.81 5.53
N ASN A 32 19.68 -4.04 6.08
CA ASN A 32 18.47 -4.68 6.62
C ASN A 32 17.92 -3.91 7.82
N THR A 33 18.79 -3.51 8.75
CA THR A 33 18.42 -2.69 9.90
C THR A 33 17.85 -1.34 9.47
N TYR A 34 18.42 -0.71 8.42
CA TYR A 34 17.86 0.51 7.86
C TYR A 34 16.46 0.30 7.28
N LEU A 35 16.25 -0.74 6.47
CA LEU A 35 14.93 -1.06 5.90
C LEU A 35 13.91 -1.39 7.00
N ASP A 36 14.31 -2.02 8.09
CA ASP A 36 13.44 -2.27 9.24
C ASP A 36 13.07 -0.97 9.97
N GLN A 37 13.99 0.00 10.06
CA GLN A 37 13.67 1.34 10.55
C GLN A 37 12.65 2.04 9.64
N VAL A 38 12.81 1.94 8.32
CA VAL A 38 11.84 2.48 7.36
C VAL A 38 10.47 1.82 7.56
N ARG A 39 10.39 0.49 7.63
CA ARG A 39 9.12 -0.23 7.89
C ARG A 39 8.46 0.19 9.20
N SER A 40 9.25 0.44 10.24
CA SER A 40 8.75 0.77 11.58
C SER A 40 8.41 2.23 11.77
N GLN A 41 8.95 3.16 10.99
CA GLN A 41 8.80 4.60 11.19
C GLN A 41 8.09 5.33 10.06
N ASN A 42 8.17 4.82 8.83
CA ASN A 42 7.56 5.46 7.67
C ASN A 42 6.04 5.26 7.64
N ASP A 43 5.29 6.37 7.74
CA ASP A 43 3.82 6.34 7.78
C ASP A 43 3.21 5.92 6.45
N GLU A 44 3.86 6.23 5.33
CA GLU A 44 3.39 5.84 4.02
C GLU A 44 3.46 4.33 3.84
N TRP A 45 4.58 3.71 4.25
CA TRP A 45 4.71 2.26 4.26
C TRP A 45 3.68 1.59 5.16
N LYS A 46 3.49 2.11 6.40
CA LYS A 46 2.48 1.60 7.34
C LYS A 46 1.08 1.74 6.78
N GLY A 47 0.76 2.91 6.21
CA GLY A 47 -0.55 3.19 5.61
C GLY A 47 -0.85 2.23 4.47
N SER A 48 0.07 2.06 3.52
CA SER A 48 -0.08 1.11 2.42
C SER A 48 -0.16 -0.34 2.90
N ASN A 49 0.62 -0.73 3.92
CA ASN A 49 0.55 -2.08 4.48
C ASN A 49 -0.81 -2.36 5.14
N LEU A 50 -1.34 -1.41 5.92
CA LEU A 50 -2.67 -1.52 6.51
C LEU A 50 -3.77 -1.50 5.46
N ALA A 51 -3.63 -0.68 4.41
CA ALA A 51 -4.56 -0.64 3.29
C ALA A 51 -4.58 -1.97 2.52
N ALA A 52 -3.41 -2.59 2.30
CA ALA A 52 -3.33 -3.91 1.67
C ALA A 52 -4.00 -4.99 2.52
N GLN A 53 -3.77 -5.00 3.85
CA GLN A 53 -4.42 -5.93 4.77
C GLN A 53 -5.94 -5.69 4.84
N GLY A 54 -6.37 -4.44 4.96
CA GLY A 54 -7.78 -4.06 4.97
C GLY A 54 -8.50 -4.46 3.68
N ALA A 55 -7.87 -4.27 2.52
CA ALA A 55 -8.41 -4.69 1.23
C ALA A 55 -8.54 -6.23 1.15
N MET A 56 -7.55 -6.97 1.64
CA MET A 56 -7.60 -8.43 1.69
C MET A 56 -8.78 -8.93 2.55
N LEU A 57 -8.98 -8.35 3.73
CA LEU A 57 -10.13 -8.70 4.59
C LEU A 57 -11.47 -8.34 3.93
N ARG A 58 -11.53 -7.18 3.26
CA ARG A 58 -12.73 -6.75 2.52
C ARG A 58 -13.03 -7.59 1.29
N SER A 59 -12.10 -8.39 0.80
CA SER A 59 -12.37 -9.30 -0.33
C SER A 59 -13.46 -10.32 -0.03
N GLU A 60 -13.73 -10.59 1.25
CA GLU A 60 -14.81 -11.49 1.72
C GLU A 60 -16.16 -10.78 1.86
N GLU A 61 -16.24 -9.45 1.66
CA GLU A 61 -17.48 -8.67 1.77
C GLU A 61 -18.57 -9.18 0.81
N GLY A 62 -18.19 -9.74 -0.33
CA GLY A 62 -19.08 -10.37 -1.29
C GLY A 62 -19.86 -11.58 -0.71
N GLU A 63 -19.31 -12.28 0.26
CA GLU A 63 -19.96 -13.43 0.91
C GLU A 63 -21.16 -12.99 1.79
N LEU A 64 -21.12 -11.74 2.30
CA LEU A 64 -22.23 -11.18 3.09
C LEU A 64 -23.53 -11.05 2.28
N LEU A 65 -23.46 -11.01 0.94
CA LEU A 65 -24.65 -11.02 0.08
C LEU A 65 -25.49 -12.30 0.21
N LEU A 66 -24.86 -13.38 0.62
CA LEU A 66 -25.51 -14.70 0.81
C LEU A 66 -25.71 -15.04 2.29
N SER A 67 -25.23 -14.20 3.20
CA SER A 67 -25.37 -14.42 4.62
C SER A 67 -26.83 -14.20 5.07
N PRO A 68 -27.34 -15.01 6.01
CA PRO A 68 -28.63 -14.74 6.63
C PRO A 68 -28.63 -13.34 7.27
N SER A 69 -29.70 -12.61 7.08
CA SER A 69 -29.93 -11.29 7.69
C SER A 69 -31.12 -11.36 8.67
N ILE A 70 -30.99 -10.68 9.81
CA ILE A 70 -32.07 -10.46 10.73
C ILE A 70 -32.68 -9.10 10.43
N PHE A 71 -33.98 -9.02 10.34
CA PHE A 71 -34.69 -7.75 10.19
C PHE A 71 -35.75 -7.61 11.29
N GLY A 72 -35.97 -6.37 11.72
CA GLY A 72 -37.01 -6.01 12.67
C GLY A 72 -37.60 -4.65 12.32
N GLU A 73 -38.90 -4.52 12.43
CA GLU A 73 -39.60 -3.27 12.18
C GLU A 73 -40.64 -3.05 13.28
N GLY A 74 -40.82 -1.80 13.72
CA GLY A 74 -41.88 -1.38 14.62
C GLY A 74 -42.57 -0.15 14.08
N SER A 75 -43.88 -0.16 14.00
CA SER A 75 -44.68 0.97 13.52
C SER A 75 -45.87 1.25 14.40
N TYR A 76 -46.22 2.56 14.51
CA TYR A 76 -47.47 3.02 15.12
C TYR A 76 -48.20 3.84 14.08
N THR A 77 -49.45 3.44 13.79
CA THR A 77 -50.30 4.13 12.83
C THR A 77 -51.57 4.62 13.51
N ARG A 78 -51.84 5.92 13.45
CA ARG A 78 -53.10 6.50 13.80
C ARG A 78 -53.84 6.87 12.52
N ASN A 79 -55.01 6.28 12.28
CA ASN A 79 -55.83 6.51 11.12
C ASN A 79 -57.17 7.17 11.57
N GLU A 80 -57.35 8.44 11.19
CA GLU A 80 -58.55 9.26 11.49
C GLU A 80 -59.32 9.61 10.18
N ARG A 81 -59.15 8.82 9.12
CA ARG A 81 -59.93 8.99 7.89
C ARG A 81 -61.40 8.80 8.15
N GLU A 82 -62.24 9.70 7.61
CA GLU A 82 -63.68 9.54 7.62
C GLU A 82 -64.09 8.21 6.99
N THR A 83 -64.97 7.51 7.70
CA THR A 83 -65.51 6.23 7.26
C THR A 83 -66.99 6.35 6.95
N PHE A 84 -67.47 5.67 5.92
CA PHE A 84 -68.88 5.73 5.50
C PHE A 84 -69.84 5.12 6.54
N THR A 85 -69.36 4.22 7.42
CA THR A 85 -70.13 3.55 8.44
C THR A 85 -69.43 3.59 9.79
N PRO A 86 -69.37 4.74 10.47
CA PRO A 86 -68.62 4.87 11.73
C PRO A 86 -69.02 3.88 12.81
N SER A 87 -70.28 3.47 12.87
CA SER A 87 -70.78 2.47 13.84
C SER A 87 -70.10 1.09 13.72
N PHE A 88 -69.64 0.73 12.52
CA PHE A 88 -68.93 -0.52 12.24
C PHE A 88 -67.41 -0.34 12.16
N GLN A 89 -66.97 0.72 11.51
CA GLN A 89 -65.56 0.91 11.18
C GLN A 89 -64.82 1.80 12.20
N GLY A 90 -65.55 2.46 13.09
CA GLY A 90 -65.01 3.44 14.01
C GLY A 90 -64.68 4.77 13.35
N ARG A 91 -64.28 5.75 14.15
CA ARG A 91 -63.83 7.09 13.74
C ARG A 91 -62.33 7.23 13.73
N ARG A 92 -61.63 6.41 14.48
CA ARG A 92 -60.19 6.35 14.58
C ARG A 92 -59.72 4.93 14.82
N THR A 93 -58.67 4.53 14.17
CA THR A 93 -57.98 3.24 14.40
C THR A 93 -56.51 3.53 14.73
N ASP A 94 -56.11 3.07 15.91
CA ASP A 94 -54.70 3.09 16.33
C ASP A 94 -54.15 1.67 16.22
N THR A 95 -53.10 1.48 15.43
CA THR A 95 -52.46 0.19 15.18
C THR A 95 -50.99 0.26 15.56
N GLN A 96 -50.54 -0.69 16.37
CA GLN A 96 -49.16 -0.93 16.69
C GLN A 96 -48.72 -2.23 16.05
N LEU A 97 -47.69 -2.24 15.21
CA LEU A 97 -47.19 -3.46 14.57
C LEU A 97 -45.69 -3.59 14.84
N PHE A 98 -45.27 -4.78 15.14
CA PHE A 98 -43.89 -5.20 15.28
C PHE A 98 -43.65 -6.40 14.40
N SER A 99 -42.52 -6.47 13.75
CA SER A 99 -42.08 -7.63 13.00
C SER A 99 -40.66 -8.01 13.34
N LEU A 100 -40.37 -9.28 13.39
CA LEU A 100 -39.04 -9.83 13.52
C LEU A 100 -38.92 -11.05 12.60
N GLY A 101 -37.79 -11.13 11.88
CA GLY A 101 -37.59 -12.23 10.96
C GLY A 101 -36.16 -12.41 10.51
N ILE A 102 -35.97 -13.45 9.75
CA ILE A 102 -34.71 -13.78 9.08
C ILE A 102 -34.97 -13.87 7.58
N GLY A 103 -33.99 -13.38 6.80
CA GLY A 103 -34.01 -13.46 5.35
C GLY A 103 -32.67 -13.93 4.82
N GLN A 104 -32.69 -14.68 3.72
CA GLN A 104 -31.49 -15.16 3.07
C GLN A 104 -31.68 -15.19 1.56
N GLN A 105 -30.69 -14.72 0.85
CA GLN A 105 -30.53 -14.87 -0.58
C GLN A 105 -29.64 -16.08 -0.88
N THR A 106 -29.99 -16.87 -1.88
CA THR A 106 -29.24 -18.07 -2.25
C THR A 106 -28.45 -17.88 -3.53
N THR A 107 -27.47 -18.75 -3.72
CA THR A 107 -26.61 -18.77 -4.93
C THR A 107 -27.35 -19.14 -6.23
N PHE A 108 -28.60 -19.60 -6.15
CA PHE A 108 -29.42 -19.95 -7.31
C PHE A 108 -30.58 -18.97 -7.58
N GLY A 109 -30.57 -17.80 -6.89
CA GLY A 109 -31.52 -16.73 -7.15
C GLY A 109 -32.84 -16.85 -6.40
N LEU A 110 -32.96 -17.75 -5.43
CA LEU A 110 -34.07 -17.78 -4.48
C LEU A 110 -33.77 -16.80 -3.33
N ASN A 111 -34.77 -15.97 -3.02
CA ASN A 111 -34.77 -15.12 -1.84
C ASN A 111 -35.88 -15.66 -0.91
N ALA A 112 -35.52 -16.11 0.29
CA ALA A 112 -36.44 -16.65 1.28
C ALA A 112 -36.43 -15.73 2.51
N LYS A 113 -37.62 -15.46 3.06
CA LYS A 113 -37.82 -14.75 4.32
C LYS A 113 -38.79 -15.55 5.20
N ALA A 114 -38.51 -15.61 6.48
CA ALA A 114 -39.43 -16.15 7.48
C ALA A 114 -39.46 -15.20 8.67
N GLY A 115 -40.60 -14.91 9.19
CA GLY A 115 -40.75 -13.97 10.28
C GLY A 115 -42.08 -14.11 11.01
N TYR A 116 -42.19 -13.28 12.03
CA TYR A 116 -43.40 -13.17 12.84
C TYR A 116 -43.77 -11.69 12.96
N VAL A 117 -45.02 -11.38 12.63
CA VAL A 117 -45.64 -10.07 12.84
C VAL A 117 -46.58 -10.16 14.02
N TRP A 118 -46.54 -9.23 14.95
CA TRP A 118 -47.47 -9.11 16.03
C TRP A 118 -47.83 -7.68 16.29
N GLY A 119 -49.03 -7.45 16.78
CA GLY A 119 -49.45 -6.08 17.07
C GLY A 119 -50.79 -6.00 17.73
N SER A 120 -51.16 -4.79 18.13
CA SER A 120 -52.48 -4.47 18.67
C SER A 120 -53.18 -3.44 17.81
N THR A 121 -54.49 -3.61 17.66
CA THR A 121 -55.34 -2.65 16.97
C THR A 121 -56.46 -2.22 17.93
N HIS A 122 -56.63 -0.88 18.04
CA HIS A 122 -57.70 -0.29 18.84
C HIS A 122 -58.54 0.60 17.92
N ILE A 123 -59.84 0.29 17.85
CA ILE A 123 -60.82 0.99 17.02
C ILE A 123 -61.72 1.84 17.94
N PHE A 124 -61.73 3.12 17.73
CA PHE A 124 -62.49 4.06 18.56
C PHE A 124 -63.73 4.55 17.82
N GLY A 125 -64.86 4.70 18.59
CA GLY A 125 -66.09 5.28 18.06
C GLY A 125 -66.96 4.29 17.30
N THR A 126 -66.79 2.98 17.53
CA THR A 126 -67.68 1.93 17.10
C THR A 126 -68.88 1.78 18.05
N ASP A 127 -70.02 1.25 17.59
CA ASP A 127 -71.15 0.86 18.42
C ASP A 127 -70.95 -0.58 18.92
N SER A 128 -71.00 -0.76 20.23
CA SER A 128 -70.84 -2.07 20.91
C SER A 128 -71.84 -3.14 20.49
N ASN A 129 -73.03 -2.76 19.96
CA ASN A 129 -74.01 -3.70 19.42
C ASN A 129 -73.50 -4.33 18.08
N PHE A 130 -72.63 -3.71 17.38
CA PHE A 130 -72.13 -4.17 16.09
C PHE A 130 -70.69 -4.69 16.14
N VAL A 131 -69.84 -4.09 17.00
CA VAL A 131 -68.43 -4.49 17.16
C VAL A 131 -68.20 -4.88 18.61
N GLN A 132 -68.16 -6.17 18.87
CA GLN A 132 -67.99 -6.70 20.22
C GLN A 132 -66.57 -6.55 20.75
N THR A 133 -65.57 -6.67 19.88
CA THR A 133 -64.12 -6.56 20.19
C THR A 133 -63.48 -5.42 19.40
N PRO A 134 -63.59 -4.14 19.87
CA PRO A 134 -62.95 -3.02 19.20
C PRO A 134 -61.44 -2.97 19.42
N SER A 135 -60.92 -3.77 20.32
CA SER A 135 -59.49 -3.87 20.64
C SER A 135 -59.06 -5.31 20.59
N TYR A 136 -58.06 -5.62 19.80
CA TYR A 136 -57.56 -6.99 19.66
C TYR A 136 -56.04 -7.00 19.41
N TRP A 137 -55.42 -8.12 19.70
CA TRP A 137 -54.10 -8.51 19.33
C TRP A 137 -54.12 -9.41 18.10
N GLU A 138 -53.12 -9.27 17.25
CA GLU A 138 -52.92 -10.10 16.07
C GLU A 138 -51.49 -10.66 16.06
N GLY A 139 -51.36 -11.93 15.79
CA GLY A 139 -50.11 -12.65 15.57
C GLY A 139 -50.11 -13.32 14.21
N SER A 140 -49.02 -13.21 13.47
CA SER A 140 -48.93 -13.67 12.07
C SER A 140 -47.53 -14.17 11.72
N PRO A 141 -47.23 -15.45 11.92
CA PRO A 141 -46.06 -16.07 11.34
C PRO A 141 -46.18 -16.14 9.81
N TYR A 142 -45.11 -15.85 9.10
CA TYR A 142 -45.12 -15.91 7.65
C TYR A 142 -43.81 -16.48 7.09
N ILE A 143 -43.91 -17.06 5.89
CA ILE A 143 -42.82 -17.48 5.04
C ILE A 143 -43.06 -16.86 3.65
N GLU A 144 -42.08 -16.15 3.17
CA GLU A 144 -42.05 -15.55 1.80
C GLU A 144 -40.90 -16.14 1.02
N MET A 145 -41.15 -16.57 -0.21
CA MET A 145 -40.17 -17.07 -1.14
C MET A 145 -40.33 -16.37 -2.47
N THR A 146 -39.22 -15.90 -3.05
CA THR A 146 -39.20 -15.27 -4.37
C THR A 146 -38.08 -15.89 -5.21
N GLN A 147 -38.46 -16.54 -6.31
CA GLN A 147 -37.52 -17.12 -7.25
C GLN A 147 -37.43 -16.24 -8.51
N SER A 148 -36.22 -15.82 -8.81
CA SER A 148 -35.92 -15.09 -10.04
C SER A 148 -35.89 -16.05 -11.24
N LEU A 149 -36.70 -15.74 -12.29
CA LEU A 149 -36.83 -16.57 -13.47
C LEU A 149 -36.13 -16.03 -14.71
N TRP A 150 -35.80 -14.73 -14.74
CA TRP A 150 -35.10 -14.09 -15.86
C TRP A 150 -33.88 -13.30 -15.38
N ARG A 151 -34.06 -12.08 -14.82
CA ARG A 151 -32.98 -11.35 -14.17
C ARG A 151 -32.48 -12.16 -12.98
N ASN A 152 -31.17 -12.27 -12.82
CA ASN A 152 -30.55 -13.08 -11.77
C ASN A 152 -30.96 -14.57 -11.80
N PHE A 153 -31.26 -15.10 -12.99
CA PHE A 153 -31.57 -16.53 -13.14
C PHE A 153 -30.37 -17.38 -12.68
N LEU A 154 -30.66 -18.39 -11.85
CA LEU A 154 -29.64 -19.21 -11.19
C LEU A 154 -28.55 -18.41 -10.45
N GLY A 155 -28.90 -17.21 -9.96
CA GLY A 155 -28.03 -16.36 -9.15
C GLY A 155 -26.88 -15.70 -9.93
N SER A 156 -27.01 -15.52 -11.24
CA SER A 156 -25.97 -14.97 -12.10
C SER A 156 -25.54 -13.57 -11.68
N GLU A 157 -26.48 -12.70 -11.29
CA GLU A 157 -26.19 -11.33 -10.80
C GLU A 157 -25.45 -11.36 -9.46
N VAL A 158 -25.89 -12.20 -8.53
CA VAL A 158 -25.31 -12.30 -7.18
C VAL A 158 -23.88 -12.83 -7.23
N LYS A 159 -23.67 -13.93 -7.98
CA LYS A 159 -22.32 -14.49 -8.19
C LYS A 159 -21.37 -13.49 -8.84
N ALA A 160 -21.85 -12.74 -9.85
CA ALA A 160 -21.05 -11.72 -10.49
C ALA A 160 -20.75 -10.55 -9.52
N ASN A 161 -21.68 -10.14 -8.66
CA ASN A 161 -21.43 -9.15 -7.63
C ASN A 161 -20.38 -9.63 -6.60
N GLN A 162 -20.41 -10.89 -6.18
CA GLN A 162 -19.37 -11.45 -5.32
C GLN A 162 -17.99 -11.35 -5.97
N VAL A 163 -17.87 -11.78 -7.22
CA VAL A 163 -16.61 -11.68 -7.97
C VAL A 163 -16.18 -10.22 -8.15
N LEU A 164 -17.12 -9.31 -8.42
CA LEU A 164 -16.83 -7.88 -8.56
C LEU A 164 -16.23 -7.28 -7.30
N ILE A 165 -16.88 -7.51 -6.14
CA ILE A 165 -16.42 -7.01 -4.84
C ILE A 165 -15.05 -7.61 -4.49
N HIS A 166 -14.92 -8.94 -4.65
CA HIS A 166 -13.67 -9.64 -4.39
C HIS A 166 -12.52 -9.08 -5.25
N SER A 167 -12.71 -9.00 -6.57
CA SER A 167 -11.66 -8.55 -7.48
C SER A 167 -11.31 -7.07 -7.32
N GLN A 168 -12.28 -6.20 -6.99
CA GLN A 168 -11.99 -4.81 -6.66
C GLN A 168 -11.12 -4.68 -5.40
N ALA A 169 -11.44 -5.45 -4.36
CA ALA A 169 -10.64 -5.47 -3.13
C ALA A 169 -9.24 -6.04 -3.36
N MET A 170 -9.11 -7.13 -4.13
CA MET A 170 -7.81 -7.72 -4.46
C MET A 170 -6.96 -6.82 -5.36
N ALA A 171 -7.57 -6.06 -6.26
CA ALA A 171 -6.84 -5.05 -7.05
C ALA A 171 -6.20 -3.97 -6.15
N ILE A 172 -6.93 -3.49 -5.13
CA ILE A 172 -6.39 -2.56 -4.13
C ILE A 172 -5.27 -3.22 -3.33
N HIS A 173 -5.47 -4.46 -2.89
CA HIS A 173 -4.45 -5.23 -2.17
C HIS A 173 -3.13 -5.30 -2.94
N TYR A 174 -3.15 -5.71 -4.20
CA TYR A 174 -1.94 -5.81 -5.03
C TYR A 174 -1.31 -4.46 -5.34
N ARG A 175 -2.11 -3.40 -5.56
CA ARG A 175 -1.61 -2.05 -5.72
C ARG A 175 -0.80 -1.58 -4.53
N GLU A 176 -1.33 -1.76 -3.32
CA GLU A 176 -0.67 -1.32 -2.10
C GLU A 176 0.58 -2.17 -1.78
N LEU A 177 0.56 -3.48 -2.10
CA LEU A 177 1.75 -4.31 -2.00
C LEU A 177 2.86 -3.83 -2.95
N PHE A 178 2.50 -3.49 -4.19
CA PHE A 178 3.46 -2.97 -5.16
C PHE A 178 4.04 -1.62 -4.71
N LYS A 179 3.20 -0.72 -4.21
CA LYS A 179 3.62 0.57 -3.66
C LYS A 179 4.61 0.39 -2.50
N ASN A 180 4.36 -0.55 -1.58
CA ASN A 180 5.30 -0.88 -0.51
C ASN A 180 6.63 -1.38 -1.03
N LYS A 181 6.60 -2.19 -2.08
CA LYS A 181 7.79 -2.72 -2.72
C LYS A 181 8.62 -1.62 -3.39
N GLU A 182 7.98 -0.67 -4.09
CA GLU A 182 8.64 0.50 -4.67
C GLU A 182 9.26 1.37 -3.57
N LEU A 183 8.52 1.67 -2.49
CA LEU A 183 9.03 2.48 -1.39
C LEU A 183 10.28 1.87 -0.73
N LEU A 184 10.31 0.55 -0.51
CA LEU A 184 11.50 -0.12 0.03
C LEU A 184 12.66 -0.14 -0.97
N SER A 185 12.37 -0.27 -2.26
CA SER A 185 13.36 -0.18 -3.33
C SER A 185 14.00 1.22 -3.36
N ASP A 186 13.19 2.27 -3.28
CA ASP A 186 13.67 3.65 -3.23
C ASP A 186 14.46 3.95 -1.94
N ALA A 187 14.03 3.40 -0.81
CA ALA A 187 14.77 3.48 0.44
C ALA A 187 16.15 2.80 0.33
N GLU A 188 16.22 1.59 -0.23
CA GLU A 188 17.49 0.90 -0.50
C GLU A 188 18.40 1.74 -1.42
N TYR A 189 17.83 2.34 -2.46
CA TYR A 189 18.55 3.26 -3.34
C TYR A 189 19.17 4.43 -2.58
N THR A 190 18.42 5.07 -1.67
CA THR A 190 18.96 6.20 -0.87
C THR A 190 20.04 5.75 0.11
N TYR A 191 19.96 4.54 0.65
CA TYR A 191 21.00 3.96 1.50
C TYR A 191 22.34 3.85 0.77
N TRP A 192 22.34 3.23 -0.40
CA TRP A 192 23.54 3.03 -1.19
C TRP A 192 24.07 4.34 -1.77
N ARG A 193 23.19 5.25 -2.16
CA ARG A 193 23.59 6.57 -2.65
C ARG A 193 24.32 7.35 -1.57
N LEU A 194 23.87 7.34 -0.32
CA LEU A 194 24.60 7.99 0.78
C LEU A 194 25.96 7.33 1.05
N SER A 195 26.02 5.99 1.06
CA SER A 195 27.28 5.26 1.24
C SER A 195 28.33 5.67 0.17
N LEU A 196 27.91 5.73 -1.09
CA LEU A 196 28.79 6.10 -2.20
C LEU A 196 29.13 7.60 -2.26
N ALA A 197 28.20 8.48 -1.83
CA ALA A 197 28.49 9.91 -1.68
C ALA A 197 29.54 10.16 -0.60
N ARG A 198 29.53 9.42 0.49
CA ARG A 198 30.56 9.45 1.54
C ARG A 198 31.91 8.96 1.03
N GLU A 199 31.93 7.89 0.24
CA GLU A 199 33.15 7.41 -0.40
C GLU A 199 33.73 8.48 -1.35
N ASN A 200 32.87 9.12 -2.16
CA ASN A 200 33.28 10.23 -3.02
C ASN A 200 33.85 11.40 -2.21
N LEU A 201 33.18 11.79 -1.11
CA LEU A 201 33.65 12.87 -0.25
C LEU A 201 35.04 12.59 0.32
N MET A 202 35.31 11.35 0.79
CA MET A 202 36.65 10.97 1.25
C MET A 202 37.70 11.07 0.15
N ILE A 203 37.38 10.63 -1.06
CA ILE A 203 38.29 10.74 -2.22
C ILE A 203 38.60 12.22 -2.56
N GLN A 204 37.59 13.09 -2.54
CA GLN A 204 37.78 14.50 -2.81
C GLN A 204 38.56 15.20 -1.67
N GLN A 205 38.35 14.77 -0.43
CA GLN A 205 39.15 15.23 0.70
C GLN A 205 40.65 14.92 0.52
N ASP A 206 40.97 13.68 0.19
CA ASP A 206 42.33 13.26 -0.08
C ASP A 206 42.94 14.03 -1.28
N SER A 207 42.13 14.30 -2.31
CA SER A 207 42.54 15.00 -3.49
C SER A 207 42.91 16.48 -3.21
N ILE A 208 42.08 17.19 -2.44
CA ILE A 208 42.37 18.59 -2.09
C ILE A 208 43.59 18.67 -1.16
N GLU A 209 43.77 17.75 -0.21
CA GLU A 209 44.94 17.73 0.66
C GLU A 209 46.22 17.51 -0.13
N ARG A 210 46.22 16.64 -1.12
CA ARG A 210 47.38 16.42 -2.00
C ARG A 210 47.66 17.65 -2.85
N SER A 211 46.62 18.27 -3.41
CA SER A 211 46.79 19.49 -4.21
C SER A 211 47.31 20.68 -3.39
N GLU A 212 46.88 20.81 -2.12
CA GLU A 212 47.40 21.82 -1.20
C GLU A 212 48.90 21.62 -0.89
N LYS A 213 49.29 20.36 -0.62
CA LYS A 213 50.70 20.02 -0.40
C LYS A 213 51.57 20.40 -1.62
N LEU A 214 51.07 20.11 -2.82
CA LEU A 214 51.78 20.44 -4.06
C LEU A 214 51.85 21.95 -4.29
N ARG A 215 50.79 22.71 -4.04
CA ARG A 215 50.77 24.18 -4.10
C ARG A 215 51.79 24.79 -3.13
N LYS A 216 51.79 24.35 -1.85
CA LYS A 216 52.78 24.84 -0.85
C LYS A 216 54.21 24.48 -1.23
N TRP A 217 54.45 23.33 -1.81
CA TRP A 217 55.75 22.94 -2.32
C TRP A 217 56.20 23.85 -3.49
N SER A 218 55.32 24.06 -4.48
CA SER A 218 55.61 24.92 -5.64
C SER A 218 55.85 26.38 -5.23
N GLU A 219 55.09 26.90 -4.25
CA GLU A 219 55.33 28.25 -3.68
C GLU A 219 56.72 28.38 -3.08
N LYS A 220 57.17 27.38 -2.31
CA LYS A 220 58.53 27.35 -1.73
C LYS A 220 59.60 27.27 -2.81
N GLN A 221 59.40 26.52 -3.89
CA GLN A 221 60.32 26.41 -4.98
C GLN A 221 60.39 27.73 -5.81
N LEU A 222 59.26 28.42 -6.00
CA LEU A 222 59.21 29.73 -6.63
C LEU A 222 60.01 30.76 -5.85
N ASN A 223 59.84 30.79 -4.52
CA ASN A 223 60.62 31.70 -3.65
C ASN A 223 62.13 31.43 -3.67
N ASN A 224 62.53 30.19 -4.02
CA ASN A 224 63.92 29.80 -4.19
C ASN A 224 64.45 29.99 -5.66
N ASN A 225 63.60 30.54 -6.56
CA ASN A 225 63.86 30.69 -8.01
C ASN A 225 64.12 29.35 -8.73
N LEU A 226 63.54 28.25 -8.25
CA LEU A 226 63.72 26.90 -8.81
C LEU A 226 62.54 26.46 -9.70
N VAL A 227 61.45 27.24 -9.72
CA VAL A 227 60.25 26.98 -10.51
C VAL A 227 59.73 28.26 -11.14
N ASP A 228 59.19 28.19 -12.37
CA ASP A 228 58.60 29.33 -13.06
C ASP A 228 57.24 29.74 -12.49
N LYS A 229 56.89 31.04 -12.61
CA LYS A 229 55.60 31.61 -12.18
C LYS A 229 54.41 30.90 -12.83
N GLY A 230 54.52 30.50 -14.09
CA GLY A 230 53.48 29.77 -14.80
C GLY A 230 53.15 28.42 -14.15
N GLU A 231 54.17 27.67 -13.72
CA GLU A 231 54.02 26.41 -13.02
C GLU A 231 53.36 26.57 -11.63
N TYR A 232 53.72 27.65 -10.91
CA TYR A 232 53.07 28.00 -9.65
C TYR A 232 51.58 28.35 -9.84
N PHE A 233 51.23 29.19 -10.82
CA PHE A 233 49.83 29.53 -11.10
C PHE A 233 49.02 28.31 -11.51
N GLN A 234 49.58 27.32 -12.15
CA GLN A 234 48.95 26.07 -12.49
C GLN A 234 48.61 25.25 -11.23
N THR A 235 49.49 25.23 -10.22
CA THR A 235 49.18 24.58 -8.94
C THR A 235 48.03 25.26 -8.17
N ILE A 236 47.96 26.61 -8.26
CA ILE A 236 46.82 27.37 -7.69
C ILE A 236 45.53 27.00 -8.40
N ALA A 237 45.52 27.04 -9.74
CA ALA A 237 44.32 26.68 -10.51
C ALA A 237 43.85 25.27 -10.22
N SER A 238 44.76 24.29 -10.11
CA SER A 238 44.45 22.93 -9.74
C SER A 238 43.86 22.83 -8.30
N PHE A 239 44.45 23.54 -7.34
CA PHE A 239 43.97 23.57 -5.97
C PHE A 239 42.54 24.13 -5.89
N GLU A 240 42.23 25.24 -6.55
CA GLU A 240 40.87 25.81 -6.54
C GLU A 240 39.85 24.90 -7.25
N SER A 241 40.26 24.22 -8.34
CA SER A 241 39.41 23.19 -8.95
C SER A 241 39.08 22.05 -7.99
N ARG A 242 40.08 21.52 -7.25
CA ARG A 242 39.87 20.47 -6.26
C ARG A 242 39.01 20.93 -5.08
N ARG A 243 39.15 22.20 -4.69
CA ARG A 243 38.33 22.82 -3.66
C ARG A 243 36.86 22.88 -4.09
N PHE A 244 36.59 23.22 -5.33
CA PHE A 244 35.23 23.20 -5.88
C PHE A 244 34.64 21.77 -5.91
N GLU A 245 35.42 20.78 -6.36
CA GLU A 245 35.01 19.38 -6.39
C GLU A 245 34.70 18.84 -4.98
N PHE A 246 35.52 19.20 -3.99
CA PHE A 246 35.28 18.84 -2.59
C PHE A 246 34.01 19.48 -2.03
N GLN A 247 33.76 20.78 -2.28
CA GLN A 247 32.52 21.44 -1.87
C GLN A 247 31.28 20.79 -2.54
N SER A 248 31.39 20.44 -3.82
CA SER A 248 30.33 19.72 -4.54
C SER A 248 30.03 18.35 -3.91
N ALA A 249 31.08 17.60 -3.53
CA ALA A 249 30.92 16.32 -2.84
C ALA A 249 30.30 16.47 -1.44
N GLN A 250 30.65 17.55 -0.70
CA GLN A 250 29.99 17.86 0.58
C GLN A 250 28.49 18.12 0.41
N HIS A 251 28.09 18.88 -0.63
CA HIS A 251 26.69 19.14 -0.92
C HIS A 251 25.94 17.86 -1.33
N GLU A 252 26.56 17.00 -2.11
CA GLU A 252 25.97 15.72 -2.53
C GLU A 252 25.77 14.78 -1.34
N GLU A 253 26.74 14.67 -0.42
CA GLU A 253 26.63 13.90 0.80
C GLU A 253 25.49 14.42 1.68
N ALA A 254 25.42 15.73 1.93
CA ALA A 254 24.38 16.35 2.73
C ALA A 254 22.97 16.16 2.11
N GLN A 255 22.85 16.26 0.78
CA GLN A 255 21.59 15.98 0.07
C GLN A 255 21.18 14.51 0.23
N SER A 256 22.13 13.59 0.07
CA SER A 256 21.89 12.15 0.21
C SER A 256 21.54 11.79 1.65
N ALA A 257 22.16 12.44 2.65
CA ALA A 257 21.83 12.25 4.07
C ALA A 257 20.40 12.70 4.41
N ARG A 258 19.96 13.85 3.86
CA ARG A 258 18.56 14.31 4.01
C ARG A 258 17.57 13.33 3.38
N ALA A 259 17.83 12.86 2.16
CA ALA A 259 16.98 11.88 1.49
C ALA A 259 16.88 10.57 2.30
N PHE A 260 18.00 10.06 2.80
CA PHE A 260 18.09 8.89 3.67
C PHE A 260 17.25 9.04 4.95
N ASN A 261 17.36 10.19 5.63
CA ASN A 261 16.60 10.49 6.86
C ASN A 261 15.10 10.69 6.58
N THR A 262 14.72 11.19 5.40
CA THR A 262 13.31 11.36 4.99
C THR A 262 12.56 10.02 5.01
N TYR A 263 13.16 8.95 4.51
CA TYR A 263 12.53 7.62 4.57
C TYR A 263 12.38 7.08 5.98
N ARG A 264 13.31 7.43 6.90
CA ARG A 264 13.23 7.08 8.32
C ARG A 264 12.35 8.02 9.17
N LYS A 265 11.80 9.10 8.58
CA LYS A 265 11.08 10.16 9.31
C LYS A 265 11.92 10.82 10.41
N ILE A 266 13.21 11.01 10.18
CA ILE A 266 14.13 11.69 11.09
C ILE A 266 14.40 13.09 10.56
N GLU A 267 14.07 14.12 11.36
CA GLU A 267 14.29 15.54 11.01
C GLU A 267 15.73 15.99 11.32
N LYS A 268 16.72 15.27 10.79
CA LYS A 268 18.14 15.62 10.88
C LYS A 268 18.72 15.78 9.48
N GLU A 269 19.56 16.78 9.30
CA GLU A 269 20.26 17.00 8.04
C GLU A 269 21.42 16.01 7.82
N ASN A 270 22.05 15.57 8.91
CA ASN A 270 23.19 14.67 8.89
C ASN A 270 22.82 13.27 9.37
N VAL A 271 23.60 12.29 8.94
CA VAL A 271 23.53 10.89 9.38
C VAL A 271 24.81 10.56 10.13
N ASP A 272 24.70 10.33 11.44
CA ASP A 272 25.86 10.09 12.34
C ASP A 272 26.38 8.64 12.25
N GLU A 273 25.53 7.71 11.77
CA GLU A 273 25.85 6.29 11.66
C GLU A 273 26.80 6.02 10.51
N THR A 274 27.73 5.10 10.69
CA THR A 274 28.56 4.57 9.61
C THR A 274 27.73 3.56 8.81
N LEU A 275 27.69 3.72 7.49
CA LEU A 275 27.00 2.79 6.61
C LEU A 275 27.93 1.65 6.16
N GLU A 276 27.34 0.54 5.79
CA GLU A 276 28.06 -0.55 5.14
C GLU A 276 28.56 -0.09 3.76
N ASN A 277 29.85 -0.30 3.49
CA ASN A 277 30.38 -0.09 2.16
C ASN A 277 30.24 -1.37 1.34
N ILE A 278 29.67 -1.24 0.16
CA ILE A 278 29.57 -2.37 -0.74
C ILE A 278 30.94 -2.72 -1.32
N SER A 279 31.45 -3.89 -0.97
CA SER A 279 32.76 -4.35 -1.44
C SER A 279 32.71 -4.85 -2.89
N GLU A 280 33.89 -4.84 -3.55
CA GLU A 280 34.04 -5.41 -4.90
C GLU A 280 33.51 -6.86 -4.97
N LEU A 281 33.78 -7.66 -3.95
CA LEU A 281 33.33 -9.06 -3.86
C LEU A 281 31.79 -9.17 -3.74
N GLN A 282 31.14 -8.25 -3.06
CA GLN A 282 29.67 -8.24 -2.95
C GLN A 282 29.03 -7.93 -4.30
N ILE A 283 29.52 -6.90 -5.01
CA ILE A 283 29.01 -6.57 -6.35
C ILE A 283 29.20 -7.73 -7.32
N ASP A 284 30.34 -8.40 -7.26
CA ASP A 284 30.61 -9.54 -8.17
C ASP A 284 29.67 -10.73 -7.89
N LYS A 285 29.30 -10.94 -6.64
CA LYS A 285 28.35 -11.99 -6.20
C LYS A 285 26.89 -11.65 -6.42
N LEU A 286 26.52 -10.43 -6.82
CA LEU A 286 25.13 -10.10 -7.12
C LEU A 286 24.62 -10.98 -8.25
N THR A 287 23.60 -11.78 -7.96
CA THR A 287 22.91 -12.64 -8.92
C THR A 287 21.50 -12.13 -9.16
N LEU A 288 20.96 -12.40 -10.34
CA LEU A 288 19.60 -12.00 -10.68
C LEU A 288 18.59 -12.63 -9.71
N PRO A 289 17.63 -11.86 -9.21
CA PRO A 289 16.57 -12.40 -8.38
C PRO A 289 15.70 -13.37 -9.20
N GLN A 290 15.07 -14.33 -8.52
CA GLN A 290 14.11 -15.21 -9.17
C GLN A 290 12.87 -14.40 -9.55
N LYS A 291 12.63 -14.27 -10.86
CA LYS A 291 11.51 -13.54 -11.40
C LYS A 291 10.19 -14.22 -11.03
N MET A 292 9.22 -13.45 -10.55
CA MET A 292 7.82 -13.90 -10.41
C MET A 292 7.13 -13.95 -11.79
N PRO A 293 6.17 -14.87 -12.01
CA PRO A 293 5.38 -14.90 -13.24
C PRO A 293 4.64 -13.59 -13.50
N TYR A 294 3.99 -13.07 -12.47
CA TYR A 294 3.31 -11.79 -12.46
C TYR A 294 3.79 -10.97 -11.26
N ARG A 295 4.17 -9.73 -11.53
CA ARG A 295 4.46 -8.73 -10.50
C ARG A 295 3.13 -8.17 -9.97
N GLU A 296 3.13 -7.61 -8.78
CA GLU A 296 1.92 -7.15 -8.09
C GLU A 296 1.12 -6.13 -8.92
N ASP A 297 1.78 -5.25 -9.67
CA ASP A 297 1.10 -4.28 -10.55
C ASP A 297 0.43 -4.92 -11.80
N VAL A 298 0.88 -6.10 -12.19
CA VAL A 298 0.21 -6.92 -13.22
C VAL A 298 -0.96 -7.67 -12.61
N LEU A 299 -0.80 -8.22 -11.39
CA LEU A 299 -1.90 -8.85 -10.64
C LEU A 299 -3.03 -7.86 -10.37
N GLU A 300 -2.71 -6.60 -10.02
CA GLU A 300 -3.69 -5.51 -9.91
C GLU A 300 -4.52 -5.39 -11.20
N THR A 301 -3.85 -5.31 -12.36
CA THR A 301 -4.57 -5.15 -13.64
C THR A 301 -5.35 -6.39 -14.05
N GLN A 302 -4.92 -7.59 -13.63
CA GLN A 302 -5.66 -8.84 -13.80
C GLN A 302 -6.96 -8.83 -12.98
N GLU A 303 -6.88 -8.40 -11.71
CA GLU A 303 -8.08 -8.29 -10.88
C GLU A 303 -9.03 -7.19 -11.36
N LEU A 304 -8.51 -6.08 -11.90
CA LEU A 304 -9.35 -5.07 -12.56
C LEU A 304 -10.03 -5.61 -13.83
N GLU A 305 -9.40 -6.51 -14.56
CA GLU A 305 -10.02 -7.21 -15.68
C GLU A 305 -11.15 -8.13 -15.21
N ASN A 306 -10.92 -8.92 -14.16
CA ASN A 306 -11.93 -9.79 -13.52
C ASN A 306 -13.12 -8.95 -13.03
N ALA A 307 -12.86 -7.82 -12.37
CA ALA A 307 -13.88 -6.88 -11.92
C ALA A 307 -14.70 -6.30 -13.10
N ALA A 308 -14.05 -5.92 -14.20
CA ALA A 308 -14.74 -5.40 -15.39
C ALA A 308 -15.62 -6.48 -16.05
N ARG A 309 -15.16 -7.73 -16.12
CA ARG A 309 -15.97 -8.87 -16.61
C ARG A 309 -17.19 -9.11 -15.71
N ALA A 310 -16.99 -9.10 -14.40
CA ALA A 310 -18.06 -9.26 -13.42
C ALA A 310 -19.06 -8.09 -13.50
N ALA A 311 -18.59 -6.84 -13.58
CA ALA A 311 -19.42 -5.66 -13.74
C ALA A 311 -20.26 -5.70 -15.02
N SER A 312 -19.69 -6.24 -16.11
CA SER A 312 -20.43 -6.44 -17.37
C SER A 312 -21.60 -7.44 -17.20
N ILE A 313 -21.39 -8.52 -16.42
CA ILE A 313 -22.45 -9.47 -16.10
C ILE A 313 -23.53 -8.80 -15.25
N VAL A 314 -23.14 -8.12 -14.16
CA VAL A 314 -24.06 -7.38 -13.28
C VAL A 314 -24.87 -6.36 -14.07
N GLY A 315 -24.21 -5.53 -14.88
CA GLY A 315 -24.88 -4.50 -15.68
C GLY A 315 -25.86 -5.11 -16.70
N ARG A 316 -25.48 -6.21 -17.34
CA ARG A 316 -26.36 -6.92 -18.25
C ARG A 316 -27.57 -7.52 -17.55
N GLU A 317 -27.37 -8.18 -16.40
CA GLU A 317 -28.45 -8.77 -15.60
C GLU A 317 -29.39 -7.67 -15.07
N LYS A 318 -28.84 -6.58 -14.54
CA LYS A 318 -29.61 -5.43 -14.01
C LYS A 318 -30.57 -4.82 -15.05
N ASN A 319 -30.21 -4.87 -16.33
CA ASN A 319 -31.01 -4.33 -17.42
C ASN A 319 -31.92 -5.38 -18.11
N ARG A 320 -31.95 -6.62 -17.63
CA ARG A 320 -32.91 -7.64 -18.06
C ARG A 320 -34.28 -7.44 -17.44
N PRO A 321 -35.35 -7.89 -18.08
CA PRO A 321 -36.68 -7.94 -17.48
C PRO A 321 -36.62 -8.76 -16.16
N ARG A 322 -37.23 -8.22 -15.12
CA ARG A 322 -37.38 -8.88 -13.83
C ARG A 322 -38.67 -9.71 -13.85
N LEU A 323 -38.53 -10.99 -14.09
CA LEU A 323 -39.60 -11.98 -13.99
C LEU A 323 -39.37 -12.82 -12.75
N GLU A 324 -40.33 -12.81 -11.85
CA GLU A 324 -40.25 -13.49 -10.53
C GLU A 324 -41.49 -14.31 -10.28
N LEU A 325 -41.28 -15.53 -9.78
CA LEU A 325 -42.29 -16.32 -9.12
C LEU A 325 -42.20 -16.04 -7.62
N PHE A 326 -43.28 -15.60 -7.02
CA PHE A 326 -43.32 -15.40 -5.56
C PHE A 326 -44.41 -16.20 -4.91
N GLY A 327 -44.17 -16.64 -3.69
CA GLY A 327 -45.12 -17.31 -2.83
C GLY A 327 -45.03 -16.78 -1.41
N ASN A 328 -46.17 -16.58 -0.78
CA ASN A 328 -46.25 -16.19 0.62
C ASN A 328 -47.28 -17.08 1.29
N MET A 329 -46.91 -17.58 2.48
CA MET A 329 -47.81 -18.28 3.39
C MET A 329 -47.79 -17.54 4.73
N THR A 330 -48.96 -17.13 5.19
CA THR A 330 -49.16 -16.45 6.48
C THR A 330 -50.26 -17.15 7.24
N LEU A 331 -50.03 -17.44 8.52
CA LEU A 331 -51.07 -17.87 9.44
C LEU A 331 -51.53 -16.67 10.26
N PHE A 332 -52.76 -16.68 10.74
CA PHE A 332 -53.35 -15.59 11.51
C PHE A 332 -53.98 -16.09 12.78
N GLY A 333 -53.66 -15.40 13.90
CA GLY A 333 -54.40 -15.51 15.15
C GLY A 333 -54.82 -14.10 15.56
N ARG A 334 -56.11 -13.94 15.94
CA ARG A 334 -56.68 -12.66 16.38
C ARG A 334 -57.56 -12.87 17.61
N GLU A 335 -57.14 -12.28 18.72
CA GLU A 335 -57.81 -12.42 20.00
C GLU A 335 -57.70 -11.14 20.84
N GLU A 336 -58.52 -11.03 21.90
CA GLU A 336 -58.44 -9.89 22.84
C GLU A 336 -57.14 -9.85 23.64
N ARG A 337 -56.56 -11.03 23.89
CA ARG A 337 -55.31 -11.17 24.65
C ARG A 337 -54.16 -11.61 23.72
N PHE A 338 -53.00 -11.07 23.96
CA PHE A 338 -51.81 -11.40 23.19
C PHE A 338 -51.47 -12.90 23.19
N GLU A 339 -51.50 -13.55 24.38
CA GLU A 339 -51.22 -14.97 24.54
C GLU A 339 -52.13 -15.85 23.67
N SER A 340 -53.42 -15.55 23.70
CA SER A 340 -54.45 -16.30 22.92
C SER A 340 -54.28 -16.07 21.41
N ALA A 341 -53.97 -14.83 21.00
CA ALA A 341 -53.69 -14.51 19.61
C ALA A 341 -52.42 -15.22 19.10
N TYR A 342 -51.37 -15.30 19.97
CA TYR A 342 -50.15 -16.03 19.65
C TYR A 342 -50.45 -17.53 19.48
N ASP A 343 -51.12 -18.17 20.44
CA ASP A 343 -51.44 -19.60 20.35
C ASP A 343 -52.31 -19.91 19.13
N GLU A 344 -53.31 -19.08 18.83
CA GLU A 344 -54.14 -19.22 17.64
C GLU A 344 -53.34 -19.07 16.34
N SER A 345 -52.38 -18.14 16.28
CA SER A 345 -51.54 -17.90 15.10
C SER A 345 -50.68 -19.09 14.70
N LEU A 346 -50.40 -19.99 15.62
CA LEU A 346 -49.64 -21.23 15.37
C LEU A 346 -50.52 -22.39 14.90
N THR A 347 -51.84 -22.18 14.78
CA THR A 347 -52.78 -23.18 14.25
C THR A 347 -53.02 -22.98 12.76
N ASP A 348 -53.42 -23.99 12.05
CA ASP A 348 -53.79 -23.97 10.62
C ASP A 348 -55.26 -23.52 10.37
N LYS A 349 -55.90 -22.88 11.34
CA LYS A 349 -57.31 -22.49 11.24
C LYS A 349 -57.55 -21.41 10.21
N HIS A 350 -56.62 -20.46 10.06
CA HIS A 350 -56.77 -19.27 9.19
C HIS A 350 -55.54 -19.03 8.31
N PRO A 351 -55.14 -19.98 7.43
CA PRO A 351 -54.01 -19.80 6.56
C PRO A 351 -54.33 -18.92 5.35
N VAL A 352 -53.42 -18.06 4.98
CA VAL A 352 -53.49 -17.30 3.73
C VAL A 352 -52.30 -17.69 2.87
N TYR A 353 -52.58 -18.13 1.64
CA TYR A 353 -51.61 -18.49 0.64
C TYR A 353 -51.70 -17.50 -0.52
N THR A 354 -50.60 -16.95 -0.91
CA THR A 354 -50.49 -16.11 -2.13
C THR A 354 -49.39 -16.68 -3.00
N VAL A 355 -49.71 -16.98 -4.26
CA VAL A 355 -48.77 -17.37 -5.27
C VAL A 355 -48.99 -16.47 -6.50
N GLY A 356 -47.93 -15.94 -7.06
CA GLY A 356 -48.06 -15.03 -8.19
C GLY A 356 -46.81 -14.90 -8.99
N ILE A 357 -46.95 -14.28 -10.16
CA ILE A 357 -45.85 -13.93 -11.04
C ILE A 357 -45.81 -12.40 -11.17
N ARG A 358 -44.62 -11.84 -11.07
CA ARG A 358 -44.38 -10.42 -11.18
C ARG A 358 -43.43 -10.18 -12.39
N LEU A 359 -43.84 -9.31 -13.30
CA LEU A 359 -43.00 -8.86 -14.42
C LEU A 359 -42.76 -7.35 -14.31
N ASN A 360 -41.49 -6.94 -14.42
CA ASN A 360 -41.08 -5.56 -14.53
C ASN A 360 -39.98 -5.47 -15.58
N ALA A 361 -40.15 -4.62 -16.61
CA ALA A 361 -39.21 -4.45 -17.70
C ALA A 361 -39.08 -2.98 -18.08
N ALA A 362 -37.87 -2.53 -18.36
CA ALA A 362 -37.65 -1.25 -19.02
C ALA A 362 -38.04 -1.36 -20.48
N ILE A 363 -38.74 -0.34 -21.00
CA ILE A 363 -39.18 -0.26 -22.40
C ILE A 363 -38.27 0.60 -23.27
N ASP A 364 -37.20 1.12 -22.74
CA ASP A 364 -36.18 1.87 -23.46
C ASP A 364 -35.08 0.91 -23.99
N PHE A 365 -35.40 0.26 -25.11
CA PHE A 365 -34.54 -0.78 -25.69
C PHE A 365 -33.24 -0.23 -26.26
N ASP A 366 -33.22 1.01 -26.74
CA ASP A 366 -32.04 1.66 -27.32
C ASP A 366 -30.99 1.94 -26.23
N ASN A 367 -31.41 2.54 -25.13
CA ASN A 367 -30.51 2.77 -24.00
C ASN A 367 -30.05 1.47 -23.37
N VAL A 368 -30.89 0.45 -23.22
CA VAL A 368 -30.48 -0.88 -22.75
C VAL A 368 -29.40 -1.49 -23.65
N SER A 369 -29.54 -1.36 -24.97
CA SER A 369 -28.56 -1.82 -25.97
C SER A 369 -27.25 -1.05 -25.85
N ASN A 370 -27.31 0.27 -25.76
CA ASN A 370 -26.12 1.13 -25.59
C ASN A 370 -25.35 0.83 -24.32
N VAL A 371 -26.04 0.66 -23.19
CA VAL A 371 -25.43 0.28 -21.92
C VAL A 371 -24.72 -1.07 -21.99
N LYS A 372 -25.36 -2.06 -22.62
CA LYS A 372 -24.75 -3.38 -22.85
C LYS A 372 -23.49 -3.28 -23.72
N GLN A 373 -23.50 -2.47 -24.76
CA GLN A 373 -22.32 -2.22 -25.59
C GLN A 373 -21.23 -1.50 -24.82
N GLY A 374 -21.57 -0.51 -23.97
CA GLY A 374 -20.63 0.17 -23.09
C GLY A 374 -19.87 -0.80 -22.19
N TYR A 375 -20.56 -1.68 -21.48
CA TYR A 375 -19.92 -2.72 -20.67
C TYR A 375 -19.04 -3.69 -21.46
N SER A 376 -19.42 -4.00 -22.72
CA SER A 376 -18.58 -4.82 -23.61
C SER A 376 -17.28 -4.11 -23.96
N TYR A 377 -17.32 -2.81 -24.23
CA TYR A 377 -16.12 -2.01 -24.49
C TYR A 377 -15.23 -1.89 -23.25
N GLU A 378 -15.81 -1.67 -22.08
CA GLU A 378 -15.05 -1.61 -20.81
C GLU A 378 -14.34 -2.93 -20.53
N THR A 379 -14.99 -4.07 -20.74
CA THR A 379 -14.38 -5.40 -20.57
C THR A 379 -13.22 -5.59 -21.54
N THR A 380 -13.41 -5.23 -22.82
CA THR A 380 -12.36 -5.32 -23.84
C THR A 380 -11.18 -4.40 -23.49
N ALA A 381 -11.47 -3.18 -23.04
CA ALA A 381 -10.44 -2.22 -22.62
C ALA A 381 -9.63 -2.74 -21.41
N ALA A 382 -10.29 -3.39 -20.45
CA ALA A 382 -9.61 -3.99 -19.29
C ALA A 382 -8.69 -5.15 -19.69
N ASP A 383 -9.14 -6.05 -20.58
CA ASP A 383 -8.33 -7.12 -21.16
C ASP A 383 -7.08 -6.58 -21.89
N LEU A 384 -7.27 -5.56 -22.72
CA LEU A 384 -6.16 -4.92 -23.44
C LEU A 384 -5.15 -4.25 -22.48
N ARG A 385 -5.63 -3.64 -21.40
CA ARG A 385 -4.77 -3.04 -20.36
C ARG A 385 -3.95 -4.11 -19.64
N PHE A 386 -4.57 -5.23 -19.26
CA PHE A 386 -3.87 -6.34 -18.64
C PHE A 386 -2.79 -6.91 -19.57
N ARG A 387 -3.12 -7.21 -20.84
CA ARG A 387 -2.14 -7.71 -21.80
C ARG A 387 -1.00 -6.73 -22.05
N GLY A 388 -1.30 -5.44 -22.17
CA GLY A 388 -0.30 -4.38 -22.32
C GLY A 388 0.62 -4.29 -21.10
N LYS A 389 0.08 -4.34 -19.88
CA LYS A 389 0.85 -4.29 -18.65
C LYS A 389 1.76 -5.52 -18.50
N TYR A 390 1.23 -6.72 -18.79
CA TYR A 390 2.02 -7.95 -18.80
C TYR A 390 3.16 -7.91 -19.82
N PHE A 391 2.87 -7.49 -21.07
CA PHE A 391 3.89 -7.33 -22.09
C PHE A 391 4.99 -6.35 -21.66
N ASN A 392 4.61 -5.21 -21.10
CA ASN A 392 5.57 -4.21 -20.62
C ASN A 392 6.43 -4.75 -19.47
N GLN A 393 5.85 -5.53 -18.54
CA GLN A 393 6.61 -6.23 -17.50
C GLN A 393 7.69 -7.14 -18.10
N GLU A 394 7.34 -7.94 -19.11
CA GLU A 394 8.26 -8.86 -19.77
C GLU A 394 9.39 -8.11 -20.48
N GLN A 395 9.07 -7.02 -21.19
CA GLN A 395 10.09 -6.21 -21.86
C GLN A 395 11.00 -5.49 -20.86
N ARG A 396 10.43 -4.93 -19.79
CA ARG A 396 11.20 -4.25 -18.74
C ARG A 396 12.17 -5.21 -18.04
N TRP A 397 11.73 -6.43 -17.72
CA TRP A 397 12.59 -7.46 -17.16
C TRP A 397 13.77 -7.79 -18.08
N LYS A 398 13.52 -7.99 -19.39
CA LYS A 398 14.56 -8.28 -20.37
C LYS A 398 15.56 -7.14 -20.50
N ASP A 399 15.07 -5.90 -20.59
CA ASP A 399 15.90 -4.69 -20.68
C ASP A 399 16.77 -4.52 -19.44
N LEU A 400 16.20 -4.61 -18.24
CA LEU A 400 16.93 -4.49 -16.97
C LEU A 400 18.00 -5.57 -16.83
N ASN A 401 17.69 -6.80 -17.21
CA ASN A 401 18.66 -7.91 -17.16
C ASN A 401 19.87 -7.66 -18.08
N LEU A 402 19.61 -7.17 -19.31
CA LEU A 402 20.68 -6.83 -20.25
C LEU A 402 21.52 -5.66 -19.70
N ARG A 403 20.88 -4.58 -19.30
CA ARG A 403 21.55 -3.39 -18.74
C ARG A 403 22.36 -3.71 -17.48
N PHE A 404 21.84 -4.58 -16.60
CA PHE A 404 22.57 -5.03 -15.41
C PHE A 404 23.87 -5.77 -15.78
N LYS A 405 23.82 -6.69 -16.74
CA LYS A 405 25.01 -7.39 -17.23
C LYS A 405 26.04 -6.41 -17.82
N GLU A 406 25.59 -5.47 -18.65
CA GLU A 406 26.44 -4.43 -19.23
C GLU A 406 27.03 -3.48 -18.16
N ALA A 407 26.24 -3.10 -17.17
CA ALA A 407 26.70 -2.27 -16.06
C ALA A 407 27.79 -2.97 -15.23
N LYS A 408 27.65 -4.28 -14.97
CA LYS A 408 28.70 -5.08 -14.30
C LYS A 408 30.00 -5.11 -15.10
N ILE A 409 29.92 -5.24 -16.42
CA ILE A 409 31.11 -5.20 -17.29
C ILE A 409 31.76 -3.81 -17.23
N ARG A 410 30.99 -2.75 -17.37
CA ARG A 410 31.49 -1.35 -17.28
C ARG A 410 32.14 -1.08 -15.93
N TRP A 411 31.52 -1.50 -14.83
CA TRP A 411 32.10 -1.36 -13.50
C TRP A 411 33.44 -2.11 -13.37
N LYS A 412 33.56 -3.36 -13.85
CA LYS A 412 34.83 -4.11 -13.85
C LYS A 412 35.92 -3.39 -14.65
N THR A 413 35.56 -2.81 -15.79
CA THR A 413 36.50 -2.05 -16.62
C THR A 413 36.93 -0.75 -15.92
N ALA A 414 35.99 -0.02 -15.30
CA ALA A 414 36.30 1.21 -14.54
C ALA A 414 37.20 0.90 -13.33
N LEU A 415 36.98 -0.21 -12.62
CA LEU A 415 37.82 -0.66 -11.52
C LEU A 415 39.25 -0.99 -11.99
N ALA A 416 39.42 -1.68 -13.13
CA ALA A 416 40.70 -1.98 -13.71
C ALA A 416 41.44 -0.70 -14.13
N ALA A 417 40.73 0.26 -14.73
CA ALA A 417 41.24 1.54 -15.09
C ALA A 417 41.76 2.37 -13.89
N GLU A 418 40.97 2.40 -12.81
CA GLU A 418 41.37 3.06 -11.55
C GLU A 418 42.64 2.42 -10.96
N LYS A 419 42.70 1.09 -10.88
CA LYS A 419 43.89 0.36 -10.39
C LYS A 419 45.14 0.70 -11.24
N ALA A 420 45.01 0.75 -12.56
CA ALA A 420 46.10 1.12 -13.45
C ALA A 420 46.57 2.60 -13.29
N GLN A 421 45.59 3.51 -13.21
CA GLN A 421 45.91 4.94 -13.00
C GLN A 421 46.51 5.22 -11.63
N LYS A 422 46.10 4.51 -10.60
CA LYS A 422 46.72 4.59 -9.27
C LYS A 422 48.20 4.23 -9.32
N GLN A 423 48.54 3.11 -9.96
CA GLN A 423 49.93 2.70 -10.11
C GLN A 423 50.75 3.75 -10.89
N LYS A 424 50.19 4.35 -11.96
CA LYS A 424 50.80 5.36 -12.77
C LYS A 424 51.08 6.67 -11.97
N VAL A 425 50.06 7.14 -11.21
CA VAL A 425 50.22 8.36 -10.42
C VAL A 425 51.21 8.17 -9.25
N ASP A 426 51.22 7.02 -8.60
CA ASP A 426 52.16 6.73 -7.52
C ASP A 426 53.62 6.66 -8.02
N HIS A 427 53.82 6.10 -9.23
CA HIS A 427 55.11 6.10 -9.88
C HIS A 427 55.58 7.52 -10.24
N GLU A 428 54.69 8.37 -10.78
CA GLU A 428 55.02 9.73 -11.17
C GLU A 428 55.29 10.63 -9.95
N ARG A 429 54.56 10.46 -8.86
CA ARG A 429 54.88 11.14 -7.57
C ARG A 429 56.28 10.79 -7.10
N THR A 430 56.71 9.52 -7.23
CA THR A 430 58.05 9.08 -6.86
C THR A 430 59.13 9.69 -7.78
N LYS A 431 58.86 9.85 -9.08
CA LYS A 431 59.75 10.56 -9.97
C LYS A 431 59.86 12.05 -9.63
N HIS A 432 58.72 12.68 -9.29
CA HIS A 432 58.68 14.10 -8.94
C HIS A 432 59.52 14.39 -7.69
N THR A 433 59.41 13.55 -6.63
CA THR A 433 60.27 13.72 -5.44
C THR A 433 61.75 13.57 -5.71
N ARG A 434 62.15 12.92 -6.83
CA ARG A 434 63.52 12.77 -7.29
C ARG A 434 63.92 13.80 -8.32
N GLY A 435 63.09 14.82 -8.63
CA GLY A 435 63.32 15.84 -9.61
C GLY A 435 63.37 15.37 -11.09
N ARG A 436 62.72 14.19 -11.37
CA ARG A 436 62.77 13.54 -12.69
C ARG A 436 61.51 13.76 -13.54
N THR A 437 60.59 14.59 -13.09
CA THR A 437 59.36 14.94 -13.80
C THR A 437 58.89 16.35 -13.40
N THR A 438 58.02 16.94 -14.22
CA THR A 438 57.47 18.29 -13.99
C THR A 438 56.22 18.22 -13.10
N VAL A 439 55.89 19.30 -12.39
CA VAL A 439 54.63 19.47 -11.63
C VAL A 439 53.43 19.28 -12.56
N TYR A 440 53.51 19.76 -13.81
CA TYR A 440 52.46 19.60 -14.80
C TYR A 440 52.05 18.12 -15.01
N GLN A 441 53.06 17.25 -15.20
CA GLN A 441 52.80 15.81 -15.40
C GLN A 441 52.17 15.17 -14.17
N VAL A 442 52.60 15.55 -12.96
CA VAL A 442 51.97 15.04 -11.72
C VAL A 442 50.51 15.49 -11.66
N LEU A 443 50.21 16.78 -11.91
CA LEU A 443 48.85 17.31 -11.89
C LEU A 443 47.95 16.60 -12.93
N GLN A 444 48.48 16.37 -14.13
CA GLN A 444 47.74 15.64 -15.17
C GLN A 444 47.39 14.22 -14.74
N PHE A 445 48.32 13.48 -14.14
CA PHE A 445 48.07 12.12 -13.69
C PHE A 445 47.18 12.05 -12.44
N GLU A 446 47.26 13.05 -11.55
CA GLU A 446 46.31 13.21 -10.45
C GLU A 446 44.88 13.46 -10.97
N GLN A 447 44.72 14.27 -12.03
CA GLN A 447 43.41 14.49 -12.65
C GLN A 447 42.88 13.22 -13.30
N ASP A 448 43.72 12.50 -14.06
CA ASP A 448 43.35 11.24 -14.70
C ASP A 448 42.89 10.19 -13.63
N TYR A 449 43.63 10.10 -12.52
CA TYR A 449 43.29 9.20 -11.43
C TYR A 449 41.98 9.56 -10.77
N ALA A 450 41.75 10.85 -10.44
CA ALA A 450 40.49 11.30 -9.87
C ALA A 450 39.29 11.03 -10.81
N ASN A 451 39.45 11.24 -12.11
CA ASN A 451 38.41 10.92 -13.11
C ASN A 451 38.08 9.43 -13.13
N THR A 452 39.10 8.54 -13.01
CA THR A 452 38.84 7.10 -12.97
C THR A 452 38.20 6.64 -11.67
N GLN A 453 38.50 7.30 -10.54
CA GLN A 453 37.78 7.05 -9.26
C GLN A 453 36.31 7.40 -9.38
N LEU A 454 35.94 8.57 -9.93
CA LEU A 454 34.58 8.98 -10.19
C LEU A 454 33.86 8.03 -11.17
N MET A 455 34.58 7.62 -12.25
CA MET A 455 34.05 6.64 -13.22
C MET A 455 33.68 5.33 -12.53
N ARG A 456 34.53 4.82 -11.62
CA ARG A 456 34.24 3.59 -10.85
C ARG A 456 33.01 3.78 -9.95
N ILE A 457 32.95 4.87 -9.15
CA ILE A 457 31.79 5.14 -8.27
C ILE A 457 30.51 5.23 -9.08
N ASN A 458 30.48 6.00 -10.16
CA ASN A 458 29.30 6.16 -11.00
C ASN A 458 28.85 4.84 -11.62
N SER A 459 29.81 4.00 -12.06
CA SER A 459 29.50 2.67 -12.58
C SER A 459 28.98 1.73 -11.49
N GLN A 460 29.46 1.88 -10.27
CA GLN A 460 29.00 1.13 -9.09
C GLN A 460 27.56 1.50 -8.73
N VAL A 461 27.24 2.80 -8.69
CA VAL A 461 25.86 3.30 -8.51
C VAL A 461 24.93 2.66 -9.53
N GLN A 462 25.30 2.69 -10.83
CA GLN A 462 24.48 2.10 -11.89
C GLN A 462 24.20 0.60 -11.69
N VAL A 463 25.18 -0.19 -11.23
CA VAL A 463 24.98 -1.62 -10.95
C VAL A 463 23.97 -1.81 -9.81
N ILE A 464 24.11 -1.02 -8.74
CA ILE A 464 23.25 -1.10 -7.56
C ILE A 464 21.81 -0.69 -7.91
N ASP A 465 21.62 0.42 -8.62
CA ASP A 465 20.31 0.91 -9.04
C ASP A 465 19.55 -0.13 -9.86
N LEU A 466 20.22 -0.69 -10.87
CA LEU A 466 19.63 -1.73 -11.72
C LEU A 466 19.32 -3.00 -10.93
N PHE A 467 20.16 -3.35 -9.97
CA PHE A 467 19.93 -4.51 -9.12
C PHE A 467 18.75 -4.29 -8.17
N THR A 468 18.64 -3.11 -7.56
CA THR A 468 17.54 -2.74 -6.67
C THR A 468 16.21 -2.72 -7.44
N GLU A 469 16.20 -2.18 -8.67
CA GLU A 469 15.01 -2.25 -9.53
C GLU A 469 14.65 -3.70 -9.90
N LEU A 470 15.65 -4.55 -10.20
CA LEU A 470 15.42 -5.98 -10.50
C LEU A 470 14.81 -6.74 -9.32
N LYS A 471 15.11 -6.37 -8.07
CA LYS A 471 14.49 -6.97 -6.87
C LYS A 471 12.98 -6.80 -6.86
N THR A 472 12.45 -5.72 -7.43
CA THR A 472 10.99 -5.50 -7.51
C THR A 472 10.25 -6.58 -8.30
N PHE A 473 10.95 -7.35 -9.14
CA PHE A 473 10.42 -8.50 -9.88
C PHE A 473 10.51 -9.82 -9.09
N GLY A 474 11.18 -9.83 -7.95
CA GLY A 474 11.29 -10.99 -7.06
C GLY A 474 10.13 -11.09 -6.07
N ALA A 475 10.03 -12.23 -5.39
CA ALA A 475 8.99 -12.50 -4.40
C ALA A 475 9.17 -11.68 -3.11
N LYS A 476 10.41 -11.28 -2.78
CA LYS A 476 10.76 -10.51 -1.57
C LYS A 476 11.78 -9.42 -1.92
N ILE A 477 11.62 -8.26 -1.29
CA ILE A 477 12.66 -7.23 -1.16
C ILE A 477 13.19 -7.27 0.26
#